data_a6dd32e7bc6785107b20a7c4c2f824b5
#
_entry.id   a6dd32e7bc6785107b20a7c4c2f824b5
#
_cell.length_a   1.000
_cell.length_b   1.000
_cell.length_c   1.000
_cell.angle_alpha   90.00
_cell.angle_beta   90.00
_cell.angle_gamma   90.00
#
_symmetry.space_group_name_H-M   'P 1'
#
loop_
_entity.id
_entity.type
_entity.pdbx_description
1 polymer ?
#
loop_
_entity_poly.entity_id
_entity_poly.type
_entity_poly.pdbx_seq_one_letter_code
_entity_poly.pdbx_strand_id
1 'polypeptide(L)'
;LGARLHRLSGVTLGATPFTLPESTSKSLDAAEDAYVTVAVVGAHLSGMPLNHQLTDRGAQLSGSTRTAPHYRLYLVLDTTPPKPGLLRCADESGCAIEVELWRMPVEHFGSFVAQIPAPLAIGTLIIEDQRTAQGFLCESHAVTHARDISGFGSWRNFIASQQH
;
A
#
# COMPACT_ATOMS: atom_id res chain seq x y z
N LEU A 1 -42.79 56.42 6.21
CA LEU A 1 -42.12 55.81 7.41
C LEU A 1 -41.23 54.61 7.05
N GLY A 2 -41.32 54.02 5.87
CA GLY A 2 -40.51 52.88 5.44
C GLY A 2 -39.11 53.21 4.91
N ALA A 3 -38.85 54.47 4.54
CA ALA A 3 -37.62 54.85 3.88
C ALA A 3 -36.41 55.10 4.80
N ARG A 4 -36.62 55.12 6.13
CA ARG A 4 -35.56 55.36 7.10
C ARG A 4 -34.84 54.11 7.61
N LEU A 5 -35.35 52.96 7.38
CA LEU A 5 -34.76 51.68 7.83
C LEU A 5 -33.68 51.12 6.89
N HIS A 6 -33.64 51.62 5.63
CA HIS A 6 -32.65 51.13 4.65
C HIS A 6 -31.27 51.83 4.76
N ARG A 7 -31.13 52.84 5.61
CA ARG A 7 -29.84 53.53 5.74
C ARG A 7 -28.92 52.97 6.82
N LEU A 8 -29.35 51.96 7.56
CA LEU A 8 -28.52 51.28 8.57
C LEU A 8 -27.95 49.96 8.12
N SER A 9 -28.31 49.47 6.95
CA SER A 9 -27.70 48.27 6.35
C SER A 9 -26.42 48.54 5.56
N GLY A 10 -25.93 49.80 5.60
CA GLY A 10 -24.66 50.20 5.00
C GLY A 10 -23.45 50.05 5.92
N VAL A 11 -23.54 49.23 6.96
CA VAL A 11 -22.34 48.78 7.65
C VAL A 11 -21.77 47.66 6.78
N THR A 12 -20.98 48.05 5.81
CA THR A 12 -19.93 47.18 5.30
C THR A 12 -19.06 46.85 6.51
N LEU A 13 -19.40 45.79 7.19
CA LEU A 13 -18.42 45.12 7.98
C LEU A 13 -17.31 44.80 7.03
N GLY A 14 -16.20 45.50 7.21
CA GLY A 14 -14.98 45.21 6.49
C GLY A 14 -14.67 43.75 6.67
N ALA A 15 -15.17 42.93 5.75
CA ALA A 15 -14.57 41.65 5.50
C ALA A 15 -13.16 42.01 5.04
N THR A 16 -12.24 42.01 5.96
CA THR A 16 -10.85 41.81 5.61
C THR A 16 -10.85 40.56 4.77
N PRO A 17 -10.47 40.60 3.48
CA PRO A 17 -10.25 39.41 2.71
C PRO A 17 -9.01 38.73 3.25
N PHE A 18 -9.13 38.07 4.40
CA PHE A 18 -8.19 37.02 4.77
C PHE A 18 -8.61 35.84 3.95
N THR A 19 -8.26 35.85 2.70
CA THR A 19 -8.17 34.66 1.87
C THR A 19 -7.02 33.86 2.48
N LEU A 20 -7.35 32.98 3.40
CA LEU A 20 -6.48 31.85 3.70
C LEU A 20 -6.17 31.18 2.34
N PRO A 21 -4.92 30.84 2.09
CA PRO A 21 -4.55 30.11 0.91
C PRO A 21 -5.15 28.71 0.99
N GLU A 22 -6.41 28.55 0.57
CA GLU A 22 -7.03 27.23 0.35
C GLU A 22 -6.30 26.42 -0.74
N SER A 23 -5.40 27.06 -1.47
CA SER A 23 -4.71 26.39 -2.57
C SER A 23 -3.60 25.44 -2.12
N THR A 24 -3.07 25.57 -0.90
CA THR A 24 -1.94 24.73 -0.46
C THR A 24 -2.40 23.38 0.05
N SER A 25 -3.54 23.31 0.77
CA SER A 25 -4.09 22.02 1.22
C SER A 25 -4.64 21.22 0.04
N LYS A 26 -5.36 21.86 -0.87
CA LYS A 26 -5.95 21.22 -2.04
C LYS A 26 -4.89 20.68 -3.02
N SER A 27 -3.73 21.33 -3.10
CA SER A 27 -2.63 20.84 -3.94
C SER A 27 -1.87 19.69 -3.31
N LEU A 28 -1.80 19.60 -1.98
CA LEU A 28 -1.19 18.48 -1.26
C LEU A 28 -2.11 17.26 -1.33
N ASP A 29 -3.40 17.40 -1.10
CA ASP A 29 -4.38 16.31 -1.21
C ASP A 29 -4.45 15.77 -2.64
N ALA A 30 -4.45 16.63 -3.66
CA ALA A 30 -4.41 16.21 -5.05
C ALA A 30 -3.11 15.51 -5.45
N ALA A 31 -1.99 15.81 -4.79
CA ALA A 31 -0.73 15.13 -5.02
C ALA A 31 -0.68 13.75 -4.32
N GLU A 32 -1.39 13.59 -3.21
CA GLU A 32 -1.54 12.27 -2.55
C GLU A 32 -2.50 11.36 -3.33
N ASP A 33 -3.58 11.90 -3.87
CA ASP A 33 -4.55 11.18 -4.71
C ASP A 33 -3.94 10.67 -6.04
N ALA A 34 -2.81 11.20 -6.46
CA ALA A 34 -2.13 10.78 -7.67
C ALA A 34 -1.35 9.45 -7.52
N TYR A 35 -1.22 8.93 -6.30
CA TYR A 35 -0.45 7.72 -6.00
C TYR A 35 -1.22 6.72 -5.17
N VAL A 36 -0.97 5.44 -5.44
CA VAL A 36 -1.40 4.32 -4.61
C VAL A 36 -0.20 3.77 -3.84
N THR A 37 -0.35 3.57 -2.54
CA THR A 37 0.67 2.87 -1.75
C THR A 37 0.52 1.37 -1.96
N VAL A 38 1.56 0.74 -2.50
CA VAL A 38 1.64 -0.70 -2.74
C VAL A 38 2.64 -1.32 -1.79
N ALA A 39 2.19 -2.31 -1.01
CA ALA A 39 3.04 -3.11 -0.15
C ALA A 39 3.47 -4.39 -0.88
N VAL A 40 4.78 -4.62 -0.99
CA VAL A 40 5.34 -5.81 -1.64
C VAL A 40 6.14 -6.64 -0.63
N VAL A 41 6.08 -7.96 -0.77
CA VAL A 41 6.64 -8.90 0.20
C VAL A 41 7.61 -9.90 -0.41
N GLY A 42 7.65 -10.04 -1.74
CA GLY A 42 8.36 -11.11 -2.41
C GLY A 42 9.22 -10.67 -3.60
N ALA A 43 8.97 -11.24 -4.75
CA ALA A 43 9.76 -11.02 -5.97
C ALA A 43 9.78 -9.57 -6.47
N HIS A 44 8.92 -8.70 -5.96
CA HIS A 44 8.88 -7.28 -6.26
C HIS A 44 9.69 -6.40 -5.30
N LEU A 45 10.27 -6.95 -4.22
CA LEU A 45 11.18 -6.21 -3.34
C LEU A 45 12.37 -5.66 -4.12
N SER A 46 12.95 -4.57 -3.63
CA SER A 46 14.15 -3.95 -4.24
C SER A 46 15.24 -4.99 -4.48
N GLY A 47 15.77 -5.02 -5.70
CA GLY A 47 16.81 -5.96 -6.13
C GLY A 47 16.31 -7.39 -6.39
N MET A 48 15.01 -7.67 -6.27
CA MET A 48 14.41 -8.95 -6.63
C MET A 48 13.95 -8.98 -8.10
N PRO A 49 13.73 -10.17 -8.69
CA PRO A 49 13.54 -10.33 -10.14
C PRO A 49 12.38 -9.53 -10.76
N LEU A 50 11.31 -9.27 -10.03
CA LEU A 50 10.15 -8.55 -10.54
C LEU A 50 10.06 -7.09 -10.08
N ASN A 51 11.09 -6.56 -9.43
CA ASN A 51 11.12 -5.16 -8.99
C ASN A 51 10.94 -4.18 -10.17
N HIS A 52 11.46 -4.53 -11.35
CA HIS A 52 11.31 -3.73 -12.56
C HIS A 52 9.85 -3.44 -12.91
N GLN A 53 8.90 -4.30 -12.54
CA GLN A 53 7.48 -4.06 -12.80
C GLN A 53 6.93 -2.85 -12.03
N LEU A 54 7.56 -2.49 -10.91
CA LEU A 54 7.27 -1.28 -10.15
C LEU A 54 7.99 -0.07 -10.75
N THR A 55 9.32 -0.19 -10.95
CA THR A 55 10.15 0.93 -11.41
C THR A 55 9.84 1.38 -12.83
N ASP A 56 9.50 0.45 -13.73
CA ASP A 56 9.07 0.75 -15.10
C ASP A 56 7.75 1.53 -15.17
N ARG A 57 6.97 1.48 -14.08
CA ARG A 57 5.73 2.24 -13.90
C ARG A 57 5.91 3.53 -13.10
N GLY A 58 7.15 3.93 -12.88
CA GLY A 58 7.46 5.15 -12.13
C GLY A 58 7.15 5.04 -10.62
N ALA A 59 6.99 3.84 -10.09
CA ALA A 59 6.82 3.66 -8.66
C ALA A 59 8.10 4.02 -7.91
N GLN A 60 7.95 4.62 -6.75
CA GLN A 60 9.03 5.08 -5.89
C GLN A 60 8.99 4.37 -4.55
N LEU A 61 10.13 3.88 -4.10
CA LEU A 61 10.26 3.27 -2.77
C LEU A 61 10.06 4.33 -1.69
N SER A 62 9.07 4.12 -0.83
CA SER A 62 8.81 4.98 0.34
C SER A 62 9.56 4.52 1.57
N GLY A 63 9.84 3.22 1.69
CA GLY A 63 10.55 2.63 2.80
C GLY A 63 10.14 1.20 3.09
N SER A 64 10.73 0.64 4.14
CA SER A 64 10.40 -0.69 4.64
C SER A 64 9.65 -0.58 5.97
N THR A 65 8.73 -1.50 6.19
CA THR A 65 7.96 -1.64 7.43
C THR A 65 7.56 -3.11 7.61
N ARG A 66 6.66 -3.39 8.53
CA ARG A 66 6.11 -4.72 8.75
C ARG A 66 4.60 -4.70 8.66
N THR A 67 4.01 -5.83 8.35
CA THR A 67 2.56 -6.01 8.51
C THR A 67 2.18 -5.99 9.99
N ALA A 68 0.91 -5.75 10.29
CA ALA A 68 0.36 -6.11 11.60
C ALA A 68 0.61 -7.61 11.89
N PRO A 69 0.59 -8.06 13.17
CA PRO A 69 0.95 -9.43 13.53
C PRO A 69 -0.14 -10.47 13.24
N HIS A 70 -0.88 -10.30 12.15
CA HIS A 70 -2.02 -11.14 11.78
C HIS A 70 -1.80 -11.83 10.43
N TYR A 71 -0.55 -12.01 10.00
CA TYR A 71 -0.24 -12.58 8.70
C TYR A 71 0.67 -13.79 8.82
N ARG A 72 0.57 -14.67 7.83
CA ARG A 72 1.52 -15.78 7.59
C ARG A 72 2.07 -15.69 6.19
N LEU A 73 3.31 -16.12 6.05
CA LEU A 73 4.02 -16.15 4.78
C LEU A 73 4.28 -17.60 4.39
N TYR A 74 3.90 -17.96 3.18
CA TYR A 74 4.04 -19.31 2.63
C TYR A 74 4.88 -19.30 1.37
N LEU A 75 5.63 -20.38 1.13
CA LEU A 75 6.26 -20.61 -0.17
C LEU A 75 5.22 -21.16 -1.13
N VAL A 76 4.78 -20.36 -2.11
CA VAL A 76 3.84 -20.81 -3.13
C VAL A 76 4.57 -21.74 -4.10
N LEU A 77 4.02 -22.95 -4.25
CA LEU A 77 4.56 -23.96 -5.13
C LEU A 77 4.30 -23.62 -6.61
N ASP A 78 5.11 -24.20 -7.48
CA ASP A 78 4.94 -24.14 -8.95
C ASP A 78 4.97 -22.72 -9.54
N THR A 79 5.71 -21.80 -8.91
CA THR A 79 5.93 -20.47 -9.46
C THR A 79 7.39 -20.27 -9.91
N THR A 80 7.57 -19.60 -11.04
CA THR A 80 8.90 -19.23 -11.55
C THR A 80 8.90 -17.72 -11.88
N PRO A 81 9.71 -16.90 -11.20
CA PRO A 81 10.53 -17.23 -10.03
C PRO A 81 9.68 -17.66 -8.83
N PRO A 82 10.28 -18.30 -7.79
CA PRO A 82 9.58 -18.63 -6.56
C PRO A 82 8.94 -17.39 -5.93
N LYS A 83 7.74 -17.51 -5.41
CA LYS A 83 6.97 -16.39 -4.85
C LYS A 83 6.46 -16.74 -3.46
N PRO A 84 6.47 -15.79 -2.54
CA PRO A 84 5.75 -15.96 -1.28
C PRO A 84 4.27 -15.67 -1.47
N GLY A 85 3.44 -16.36 -0.71
CA GLY A 85 2.03 -16.08 -0.54
C GLY A 85 1.76 -15.53 0.86
N LEU A 86 1.26 -14.32 0.96
CA LEU A 86 0.86 -13.71 2.22
C LEU A 86 -0.62 -13.99 2.48
N LEU A 87 -0.93 -14.55 3.65
CA LEU A 87 -2.29 -14.85 4.07
C LEU A 87 -2.60 -14.15 5.39
N ARG A 88 -3.76 -13.50 5.48
CA ARG A 88 -4.24 -12.93 6.73
C ARG A 88 -4.90 -14.00 7.57
N CYS A 89 -4.51 -14.12 8.84
CA CYS A 89 -5.08 -15.04 9.80
C CYS A 89 -6.26 -14.40 10.54
N ALA A 90 -7.27 -15.21 10.84
CA ALA A 90 -8.41 -14.78 11.65
C ALA A 90 -8.11 -14.79 13.16
N ASP A 91 -7.10 -15.54 13.55
CA ASP A 91 -6.66 -15.73 14.93
C ASP A 91 -5.30 -15.04 15.19
N GLU A 92 -4.84 -15.14 16.43
CA GLU A 92 -3.55 -14.58 16.86
C GLU A 92 -2.34 -15.45 16.45
N SER A 93 -2.53 -16.42 15.56
CA SER A 93 -1.47 -17.33 15.12
C SER A 93 -0.53 -16.74 14.07
N GLY A 94 -0.79 -15.50 13.65
CA GLY A 94 0.03 -14.77 12.69
C GLY A 94 1.28 -14.13 13.30
N CYS A 95 2.08 -13.54 12.45
CA CYS A 95 3.21 -12.72 12.84
C CYS A 95 3.34 -11.49 11.93
N ALA A 96 4.20 -10.56 12.30
CA ALA A 96 4.53 -9.40 11.49
C ALA A 96 5.56 -9.80 10.43
N ILE A 97 5.27 -9.53 9.16
CA ILE A 97 6.12 -9.84 8.01
C ILE A 97 6.67 -8.54 7.42
N GLU A 98 7.96 -8.50 7.14
CA GLU A 98 8.61 -7.36 6.50
C GLU A 98 8.06 -7.14 5.08
N VAL A 99 7.77 -5.88 4.77
CA VAL A 99 7.28 -5.41 3.47
C VAL A 99 7.99 -4.12 3.06
N GLU A 100 8.08 -3.86 1.77
CA GLU A 100 8.43 -2.56 1.24
C GLU A 100 7.17 -1.84 0.77
N LEU A 101 7.10 -0.54 1.07
CA LEU A 101 6.03 0.34 0.61
C LEU A 101 6.51 1.15 -0.59
N TRP A 102 5.75 1.08 -1.67
CA TRP A 102 6.02 1.77 -2.92
C TRP A 102 4.88 2.72 -3.25
N ARG A 103 5.19 3.94 -3.64
CA ARG A 103 4.22 4.89 -4.19
C ARG A 103 4.15 4.71 -5.69
N MET A 104 3.07 4.16 -6.18
CA MET A 104 2.82 3.93 -7.60
C MET A 104 1.86 4.97 -8.16
N PRO A 105 2.14 5.62 -9.31
CA PRO A 105 1.17 6.48 -9.98
C PRO A 105 -0.14 5.72 -10.21
N VAL A 106 -1.27 6.33 -9.83
CA VAL A 106 -2.59 5.69 -9.88
C VAL A 106 -2.95 5.21 -11.29
N GLU A 107 -2.51 5.93 -12.32
CA GLU A 107 -2.72 5.60 -13.74
C GLU A 107 -2.07 4.27 -14.16
N HIS A 108 -1.04 3.84 -13.46
CA HIS A 108 -0.31 2.59 -13.74
C HIS A 108 -0.72 1.43 -12.86
N PHE A 109 -1.48 1.69 -11.79
CA PHE A 109 -1.88 0.66 -10.82
C PHE A 109 -2.71 -0.45 -11.46
N GLY A 110 -3.68 -0.11 -12.31
CA GLY A 110 -4.50 -1.10 -13.01
C GLY A 110 -3.68 -2.05 -13.90
N SER A 111 -2.72 -1.51 -14.66
CA SER A 111 -1.83 -2.33 -15.49
C SER A 111 -0.88 -3.21 -14.69
N PHE A 112 -0.49 -2.77 -13.49
CA PHE A 112 0.29 -3.56 -12.56
C PHE A 112 -0.53 -4.74 -12.01
N VAL A 113 -1.76 -4.48 -11.54
CA VAL A 113 -2.66 -5.51 -11.00
C VAL A 113 -3.00 -6.56 -12.05
N ALA A 114 -3.21 -6.16 -13.31
CA ALA A 114 -3.54 -7.07 -14.41
C ALA A 114 -2.44 -8.11 -14.71
N GLN A 115 -1.20 -7.88 -14.29
CA GLN A 115 -0.08 -8.81 -14.48
C GLN A 115 0.07 -9.83 -13.36
N ILE A 116 -0.72 -9.73 -12.28
CA ILE A 116 -0.61 -10.62 -11.13
C ILE A 116 -1.33 -11.93 -11.45
N PRO A 117 -0.60 -13.05 -11.56
CA PRO A 117 -1.23 -14.33 -11.83
C PRO A 117 -1.83 -14.92 -10.55
N ALA A 118 -2.93 -15.67 -10.71
CA ALA A 118 -3.41 -16.53 -9.63
C ALA A 118 -2.27 -17.48 -9.17
N PRO A 119 -2.21 -17.85 -7.91
CA PRO A 119 -3.17 -17.62 -6.82
C PRO A 119 -2.94 -16.31 -6.06
N LEU A 120 -2.11 -15.40 -6.57
CA LEU A 120 -1.87 -14.10 -5.95
C LEU A 120 -2.92 -13.10 -6.43
N ALA A 121 -3.27 -12.17 -5.55
CA ALA A 121 -4.21 -11.09 -5.81
C ALA A 121 -3.78 -9.84 -5.04
N ILE A 122 -4.37 -8.69 -5.36
CA ILE A 122 -4.24 -7.47 -4.56
C ILE A 122 -5.40 -7.38 -3.58
N GLY A 123 -5.08 -7.05 -2.35
CA GLY A 123 -6.03 -6.75 -1.29
C GLY A 123 -5.50 -5.66 -0.38
N THR A 124 -6.23 -5.37 0.68
CA THR A 124 -5.84 -4.38 1.68
C THR A 124 -5.05 -5.04 2.80
N LEU A 125 -3.80 -4.64 2.94
CA LEU A 125 -2.94 -5.04 4.06
C LEU A 125 -3.02 -4.02 5.19
N ILE A 126 -2.95 -4.51 6.43
CA ILE A 126 -2.75 -3.70 7.62
C ILE A 126 -1.26 -3.76 7.96
N ILE A 127 -0.61 -2.62 8.08
CA ILE A 127 0.78 -2.51 8.51
C ILE A 127 0.86 -2.25 10.02
N GLU A 128 2.07 -2.33 10.59
CA GLU A 128 2.26 -2.34 12.06
C GLU A 128 1.74 -1.09 12.79
N ASP A 129 1.69 0.06 12.12
CA ASP A 129 1.14 1.32 12.63
C ASP A 129 -0.38 1.48 12.38
N GLN A 130 -1.06 0.40 12.01
CA GLN A 130 -2.49 0.33 11.71
C GLN A 130 -2.93 1.06 10.43
N ARG A 131 -2.01 1.66 9.68
CA ARG A 131 -2.32 2.16 8.33
C ARG A 131 -2.57 0.98 7.39
N THR A 132 -3.21 1.28 6.29
CA THR A 132 -3.48 0.29 5.24
C THR A 132 -2.71 0.60 3.96
N ALA A 133 -2.37 -0.44 3.22
CA ALA A 133 -1.78 -0.35 1.90
C ALA A 133 -2.39 -1.40 0.98
N GLN A 134 -2.42 -1.14 -0.32
CA GLN A 134 -2.73 -2.18 -1.29
C GLN A 134 -1.53 -3.14 -1.38
N GLY A 135 -1.76 -4.44 -1.37
CA GLY A 135 -0.63 -5.36 -1.40
C GLY A 135 -1.03 -6.77 -1.77
N PHE A 136 -0.02 -7.60 -1.95
CA PHE A 136 -0.21 -8.97 -2.40
C PHE A 136 -0.77 -9.84 -1.29
N LEU A 137 -1.88 -10.49 -1.58
CA LEU A 137 -2.43 -11.60 -0.79
C LEU A 137 -2.44 -12.87 -1.64
N CYS A 138 -2.52 -14.01 -0.98
CA CYS A 138 -2.62 -15.32 -1.62
C CYS A 138 -3.98 -15.94 -1.31
N GLU A 139 -4.56 -16.62 -2.30
CA GLU A 139 -5.77 -17.41 -2.09
C GLU A 139 -5.49 -18.59 -1.16
N SER A 140 -6.40 -18.83 -0.22
CA SER A 140 -6.20 -19.81 0.87
C SER A 140 -5.95 -21.24 0.37
N HIS A 141 -6.56 -21.63 -0.76
CA HIS A 141 -6.38 -22.98 -1.32
C HIS A 141 -4.93 -23.27 -1.72
N ALA A 142 -4.19 -22.26 -2.18
CA ALA A 142 -2.81 -22.42 -2.66
C ALA A 142 -1.80 -22.59 -1.51
N VAL A 143 -2.19 -22.33 -0.28
CA VAL A 143 -1.32 -22.48 0.89
C VAL A 143 -1.61 -23.73 1.73
N THR A 144 -2.64 -24.50 1.37
CA THR A 144 -3.07 -25.70 2.12
C THR A 144 -1.95 -26.72 2.33
N HIS A 145 -1.07 -26.88 1.36
CA HIS A 145 0.10 -27.77 1.42
C HIS A 145 1.42 -27.03 1.25
N ALA A 146 1.39 -25.70 1.29
CA ALA A 146 2.58 -24.88 1.13
C ALA A 146 3.39 -24.84 2.43
N ARG A 147 4.71 -24.70 2.29
CA ARG A 147 5.60 -24.55 3.43
C ARG A 147 5.35 -23.18 4.08
N ASP A 148 5.04 -23.19 5.37
CA ASP A 148 5.02 -21.97 6.19
C ASP A 148 6.45 -21.48 6.41
N ILE A 149 6.72 -20.26 5.98
CA ILE A 149 8.01 -19.59 6.09
C ILE A 149 7.93 -18.33 6.96
N SER A 150 6.83 -18.15 7.68
CA SER A 150 6.59 -16.99 8.54
C SER A 150 7.67 -16.78 9.59
N GLY A 151 8.26 -17.86 10.10
CA GLY A 151 9.33 -17.81 11.10
C GLY A 151 10.59 -17.08 10.64
N PHE A 152 10.80 -16.89 9.34
CA PHE A 152 11.90 -16.07 8.82
C PHE A 152 11.63 -14.58 8.93
N GLY A 153 10.38 -14.16 9.17
CA GLY A 153 9.97 -12.77 9.29
C GLY A 153 10.04 -11.95 8.01
N SER A 154 10.73 -12.44 6.97
CA SER A 154 10.83 -11.79 5.66
C SER A 154 11.16 -12.79 4.55
N TRP A 155 10.79 -12.44 3.32
CA TRP A 155 11.18 -13.18 2.12
C TRP A 155 12.70 -13.19 1.91
N ARG A 156 13.38 -12.06 2.20
CA ARG A 156 14.83 -11.95 2.05
C ARG A 156 15.57 -12.94 2.96
N ASN A 157 15.17 -13.04 4.21
CA ASN A 157 15.77 -13.97 5.17
C ASN A 157 15.55 -15.41 4.74
N PHE A 158 14.36 -15.75 4.23
CA PHE A 158 14.09 -17.07 3.69
C PHE A 158 15.01 -17.39 2.51
N ILE A 159 15.09 -16.52 1.50
CA ILE A 159 15.95 -16.76 0.33
C ILE A 159 17.43 -16.88 0.73
N ALA A 160 17.91 -16.03 1.63
CA ALA A 160 19.28 -16.13 2.14
C ALA A 160 19.56 -17.48 2.79
N SER A 161 18.59 -18.05 3.52
CA SER A 161 18.71 -19.36 4.15
C SER A 161 18.78 -20.53 3.16
N GLN A 162 18.36 -20.36 1.92
CA GLN A 162 18.40 -21.39 0.88
C GLN A 162 19.74 -21.43 0.11
N GLN A 163 20.62 -20.46 0.34
CA GLN A 163 21.92 -20.33 -0.34
C GLN A 163 23.08 -20.97 0.43
N HIS A 164 22.77 -21.59 1.56
CA HIS A 164 23.71 -22.32 2.44
C HIS A 164 23.34 -23.80 2.47
#